data_2fa17203b4d75171be9e90287f81d3fa
#
_entry.id   2fa17203b4d75171be9e90287f81d3fa
#
_cell.length_a   1.000
_cell.length_b   1.000
_cell.length_c   1.000
_cell.angle_alpha   90.00
_cell.angle_beta   90.00
_cell.angle_gamma   90.00
#
_symmetry.space_group_name_H-M   'P 1'
#
loop_
_entity.id
_entity.type
_entity.pdbx_description
1 polymer ?
#
loop_
_entity_poly.entity_id
_entity_poly.type
_entity_poly.pdbx_seq_one_letter_code
_entity_poly.pdbx_strand_id
1 'polypeptide(L)'
;MKMWQRGLVAVCSLLVLFGGVAYAQTPGMPAVEFPYTGNRTAVWIIAQLHTLFGAFILGSPIFVVISEWLGYRKQDLRYDRLAKEVTKVTVILFSMTAVTGGLFIFVLLAAYPQFTTWFINQFYLVFAVIYPLLFISGTIVLYMYFYLWDAWKGEKKGRHIALGVLLNLICMITMFVIDGPTSFMNTPPKAEGISPQEFLETATLWDKIFNQSWMPLNLHRIDGNVAFGGFVTGMIAAYMYMGAKNQEERAYYDWMGFVGNLIAVGATLFQPFTGLLLAYEMCDYDFSFCPYMMADQLSMFFEMQGATIGLMFLAINYYLWLSMKRIDGVEKVRMTILAPIVMVSLPFAIIIVMSYFWIPDPTSLAFLLPLVLSPFILGRFIPYTVSARTVIKIGFLMAVVSDAIWLTPHGFAATGAKMVAEVELPEAWNFLAGMPGKLSAVFTLVFVTVVNYVLYNRAIKQGTIIWGKIDFASQFVLIFLAFTSIWTMGLMGAVRSLVRKFFHTYNLMPDFTAESFTPTLSYSAWWITGITIVFFTVVSFAIVVSLRPLDSKVPVPDPKVPVPDPKMSVPDSKVAVPEGSPVPARAK
;
A
#
# COMPACT_ATOMS: atom_id res chain seq x y z
N MET A 1 -9.15 16.38 26.69
CA MET A 1 -10.58 16.32 26.31
C MET A 1 -11.20 15.12 27.00
N LYS A 2 -12.26 15.31 27.77
CA LYS A 2 -12.96 14.23 28.47
C LYS A 2 -13.65 13.32 27.42
N MET A 3 -13.79 12.04 27.71
CA MET A 3 -14.34 11.01 26.79
C MET A 3 -15.70 11.40 26.17
N TRP A 4 -16.58 12.04 26.92
CA TRP A 4 -17.88 12.51 26.44
C TRP A 4 -17.80 13.66 25.42
N GLN A 5 -16.74 14.52 25.48
CA GLN A 5 -16.52 15.59 24.49
C GLN A 5 -16.10 15.03 23.13
N ARG A 6 -15.39 13.90 23.13
CA ARG A 6 -15.00 13.18 21.90
C ARG A 6 -16.20 12.46 21.27
N GLY A 7 -17.07 11.88 22.12
CA GLY A 7 -18.35 11.31 21.69
C GLY A 7 -19.28 12.38 21.10
N LEU A 8 -19.31 13.57 21.70
CA LEU A 8 -20.12 14.67 21.19
C LEU A 8 -19.66 15.15 19.81
N VAL A 9 -18.34 15.24 19.58
CA VAL A 9 -17.78 15.59 18.27
C VAL A 9 -18.16 14.54 17.22
N ALA A 10 -18.08 13.26 17.55
CA ALA A 10 -18.50 12.19 16.63
C ALA A 10 -20.01 12.25 16.32
N VAL A 11 -20.85 12.49 17.32
CA VAL A 11 -22.31 12.65 17.13
C VAL A 11 -22.62 13.92 16.34
N CYS A 12 -21.95 15.05 16.60
CA CYS A 12 -22.13 16.27 15.82
C CYS A 12 -21.67 16.09 14.36
N SER A 13 -20.57 15.37 14.12
CA SER A 13 -20.14 15.03 12.76
C SER A 13 -21.17 14.17 12.02
N LEU A 14 -21.80 13.22 12.72
CA LEU A 14 -22.89 12.40 12.16
C LEU A 14 -24.15 13.23 11.88
N LEU A 15 -24.56 14.12 12.79
CA LEU A 15 -25.71 14.99 12.59
C LEU A 15 -25.48 15.96 11.43
N VAL A 16 -24.26 16.44 11.24
CA VAL A 16 -23.88 17.27 10.09
C VAL A 16 -23.93 16.46 8.79
N LEU A 17 -23.46 15.20 8.80
CA LEU A 17 -23.59 14.29 7.65
C LEU A 17 -25.05 14.03 7.28
N PHE A 18 -25.91 13.72 8.26
CA PHE A 18 -27.35 13.50 8.02
C PHE A 18 -28.06 14.79 7.58
N GLY A 19 -27.72 15.92 8.17
CA GLY A 19 -28.25 17.23 7.76
C GLY A 19 -27.84 17.59 6.31
N GLY A 20 -26.60 17.30 5.93
CA GLY A 20 -26.11 17.49 4.56
C GLY A 20 -26.85 16.64 3.53
N VAL A 21 -27.12 15.36 3.84
CA VAL A 21 -27.90 14.48 2.96
C VAL A 21 -29.34 14.95 2.81
N ALA A 22 -29.99 15.40 3.90
CA ALA A 22 -31.34 15.96 3.84
C ALA A 22 -31.39 17.26 3.01
N TYR A 23 -30.36 18.10 3.08
CA TYR A 23 -30.26 19.34 2.32
C TYR A 23 -30.00 19.10 0.81
N ALA A 24 -29.32 18.02 0.46
CA ALA A 24 -29.05 17.60 -0.92
C ALA A 24 -30.32 17.23 -1.72
N GLN A 25 -31.44 16.97 -1.05
CA GLN A 25 -32.73 16.67 -1.69
C GLN A 25 -33.50 17.93 -2.13
N THR A 26 -32.93 19.13 -1.96
CA THR A 26 -33.60 20.36 -2.35
C THR A 26 -33.43 20.60 -3.87
N PRO A 27 -34.49 20.48 -4.68
CA PRO A 27 -34.40 20.72 -6.11
C PRO A 27 -33.94 22.16 -6.42
N GLY A 28 -32.92 22.30 -7.28
CA GLY A 28 -32.51 23.61 -7.79
C GLY A 28 -31.38 24.31 -7.01
N MET A 29 -30.64 23.61 -6.16
CA MET A 29 -29.43 24.19 -5.56
C MET A 29 -28.41 24.56 -6.66
N PRO A 30 -27.96 25.84 -6.74
CA PRO A 30 -26.93 26.22 -7.70
C PRO A 30 -25.58 25.59 -7.35
N ALA A 31 -24.84 25.14 -8.37
CA ALA A 31 -23.46 24.72 -8.19
C ALA A 31 -22.59 25.91 -7.79
N VAL A 32 -21.68 25.68 -6.84
CA VAL A 32 -20.64 26.64 -6.46
C VAL A 32 -19.43 26.42 -7.37
N GLU A 33 -18.98 27.49 -8.01
CA GLU A 33 -17.74 27.46 -8.76
C GLU A 33 -16.54 27.68 -7.83
N PHE A 34 -15.52 26.85 -7.98
CA PHE A 34 -14.25 26.99 -7.27
C PHE A 34 -13.27 27.77 -8.17
N PRO A 35 -13.11 29.09 -7.95
CA PRO A 35 -12.19 29.88 -8.74
C PRO A 35 -10.78 29.37 -8.53
N TYR A 36 -9.93 29.47 -9.54
CA TYR A 36 -8.52 29.05 -9.56
C TYR A 36 -8.27 27.54 -9.60
N THR A 37 -9.05 26.71 -8.89
CA THR A 37 -8.86 25.25 -8.88
C THR A 37 -9.73 24.51 -9.88
N GLY A 38 -10.92 25.05 -10.16
CA GLY A 38 -11.98 24.31 -10.83
C GLY A 38 -12.67 23.30 -9.90
N ASN A 39 -13.90 22.92 -10.26
CA ASN A 39 -14.74 22.05 -9.43
C ASN A 39 -14.19 20.63 -9.35
N ARG A 40 -13.76 20.08 -10.48
CA ARG A 40 -13.24 18.71 -10.57
C ARG A 40 -11.98 18.54 -9.72
N THR A 41 -11.04 19.49 -9.82
CA THR A 41 -9.81 19.45 -9.03
C THR A 41 -10.08 19.66 -7.55
N ALA A 42 -10.98 20.59 -7.16
CA ALA A 42 -11.34 20.81 -5.77
C ALA A 42 -11.91 19.54 -5.11
N VAL A 43 -12.85 18.86 -5.79
CA VAL A 43 -13.40 17.56 -5.33
C VAL A 43 -12.31 16.51 -5.26
N TRP A 44 -11.43 16.42 -6.28
CA TRP A 44 -10.35 15.45 -6.30
C TRP A 44 -9.36 15.65 -5.14
N ILE A 45 -8.98 16.90 -4.82
CA ILE A 45 -8.08 17.22 -3.69
C ILE A 45 -8.61 16.63 -2.39
N ILE A 46 -9.85 16.93 -2.04
CA ILE A 46 -10.40 16.47 -0.76
C ILE A 46 -10.68 14.96 -0.75
N ALA A 47 -11.13 14.40 -1.86
CA ALA A 47 -11.31 12.97 -2.03
C ALA A 47 -9.99 12.21 -1.84
N GLN A 48 -8.90 12.72 -2.42
CA GLN A 48 -7.57 12.13 -2.33
C GLN A 48 -7.03 12.19 -0.90
N LEU A 49 -7.15 13.33 -0.22
CA LEU A 49 -6.78 13.46 1.19
C LEU A 49 -7.54 12.45 2.07
N HIS A 50 -8.86 12.36 1.88
CA HIS A 50 -9.69 11.40 2.61
C HIS A 50 -9.25 9.95 2.33
N THR A 51 -9.00 9.61 1.07
CA THR A 51 -8.58 8.27 0.65
C THR A 51 -7.22 7.90 1.22
N LEU A 52 -6.26 8.82 1.26
CA LEU A 52 -4.93 8.58 1.84
C LEU A 52 -5.00 8.26 3.35
N PHE A 53 -5.78 9.04 4.11
CA PHE A 53 -6.01 8.72 5.52
C PHE A 53 -6.77 7.40 5.70
N GLY A 54 -7.82 7.17 4.90
CA GLY A 54 -8.60 5.94 4.89
C GLY A 54 -7.76 4.70 4.57
N ALA A 55 -6.85 4.78 3.61
CA ALA A 55 -5.95 3.68 3.24
C ALA A 55 -5.09 3.21 4.43
N PHE A 56 -4.55 4.15 5.22
CA PHE A 56 -3.80 3.79 6.43
C PHE A 56 -4.68 3.10 7.46
N ILE A 57 -5.91 3.62 7.68
CA ILE A 57 -6.87 3.06 8.64
C ILE A 57 -7.32 1.65 8.24
N LEU A 58 -7.46 1.39 6.96
CA LEU A 58 -7.88 0.09 6.45
C LEU A 58 -6.73 -0.92 6.37
N GLY A 59 -5.51 -0.46 6.17
CA GLY A 59 -4.33 -1.33 6.03
C GLY A 59 -3.62 -1.64 7.33
N SER A 60 -3.40 -0.64 8.18
CA SER A 60 -2.60 -0.82 9.40
C SER A 60 -3.18 -1.83 10.41
N PRO A 61 -4.49 -1.90 10.67
CA PRO A 61 -5.03 -2.88 11.62
C PRO A 61 -4.76 -4.34 11.23
N ILE A 62 -4.61 -4.63 9.94
CA ILE A 62 -4.35 -5.99 9.44
C ILE A 62 -3.04 -6.51 10.04
N PHE A 63 -1.94 -5.81 9.82
CA PHE A 63 -0.64 -6.26 10.32
C PHE A 63 -0.44 -5.96 11.81
N VAL A 64 -1.15 -4.99 12.37
CA VAL A 64 -1.17 -4.70 13.81
C VAL A 64 -1.68 -5.91 14.59
N VAL A 65 -2.83 -6.45 14.21
CA VAL A 65 -3.41 -7.64 14.87
C VAL A 65 -2.53 -8.87 14.68
N ILE A 66 -1.95 -9.05 13.49
CA ILE A 66 -0.99 -10.13 13.23
C ILE A 66 0.25 -9.97 14.12
N SER A 67 0.77 -8.75 14.24
CA SER A 67 1.92 -8.47 15.11
C SER A 67 1.59 -8.73 16.57
N GLU A 68 0.44 -8.27 17.06
CA GLU A 68 -0.02 -8.54 18.42
C GLU A 68 -0.15 -10.04 18.70
N TRP A 69 -0.73 -10.79 17.77
CA TRP A 69 -0.86 -12.25 17.87
C TRP A 69 0.51 -12.94 17.87
N LEU A 70 1.44 -12.51 17.03
CA LEU A 70 2.82 -13.04 17.01
C LEU A 70 3.54 -12.73 18.33
N GLY A 71 3.38 -11.53 18.88
CA GLY A 71 3.91 -11.14 20.19
C GLY A 71 3.38 -12.03 21.30
N TYR A 72 2.07 -12.26 21.33
CA TYR A 72 1.43 -13.16 22.27
C TYR A 72 1.93 -14.62 22.14
N ARG A 73 1.98 -15.14 20.90
CA ARG A 73 2.39 -16.53 20.66
C ARG A 73 3.88 -16.78 20.91
N LYS A 74 4.74 -15.83 20.53
CA LYS A 74 6.21 -15.96 20.68
C LYS A 74 6.74 -15.41 21.98
N GLN A 75 5.87 -14.78 22.81
CA GLN A 75 6.25 -14.06 24.02
C GLN A 75 7.31 -12.99 23.76
N ASP A 76 7.25 -12.33 22.59
CA ASP A 76 8.15 -11.25 22.17
C ASP A 76 7.44 -9.89 22.26
N LEU A 77 7.80 -9.14 23.29
CA LEU A 77 7.20 -7.84 23.59
C LEU A 77 7.43 -6.78 22.51
N ARG A 78 8.41 -6.97 21.60
CA ARG A 78 8.66 -6.02 20.51
C ARG A 78 7.47 -5.95 19.56
N TYR A 79 6.84 -7.08 19.25
CA TYR A 79 5.66 -7.12 18.39
C TYR A 79 4.44 -6.47 19.05
N ASP A 80 4.25 -6.67 20.37
CA ASP A 80 3.17 -6.03 21.12
C ASP A 80 3.36 -4.51 21.17
N ARG A 81 4.61 -4.05 21.40
CA ARG A 81 4.96 -2.62 21.38
C ARG A 81 4.73 -2.00 20.01
N LEU A 82 5.17 -2.65 18.91
CA LEU A 82 4.93 -2.21 17.53
C LEU A 82 3.43 -2.05 17.27
N ALA A 83 2.64 -3.05 17.61
CA ALA A 83 1.20 -3.02 17.42
C ALA A 83 0.56 -1.86 18.18
N LYS A 84 0.97 -1.60 19.42
CA LYS A 84 0.46 -0.49 20.24
C LYS A 84 0.84 0.88 19.68
N GLU A 85 2.09 1.06 19.26
CA GLU A 85 2.59 2.33 18.68
C GLU A 85 1.85 2.67 17.36
N VAL A 86 1.69 1.69 16.48
CA VAL A 86 0.96 1.87 15.21
C VAL A 86 -0.52 2.14 15.49
N THR A 87 -1.16 1.42 16.43
CA THR A 87 -2.57 1.67 16.80
C THR A 87 -2.76 3.10 17.31
N LYS A 88 -1.82 3.63 18.06
CA LYS A 88 -1.90 5.02 18.55
C LYS A 88 -1.93 6.03 17.39
N VAL A 89 -1.10 5.83 16.37
CA VAL A 89 -1.11 6.66 15.14
C VAL A 89 -2.43 6.44 14.38
N THR A 90 -2.90 5.20 14.28
CA THR A 90 -4.17 4.86 13.62
C THR A 90 -5.35 5.64 14.22
N VAL A 91 -5.46 5.72 15.55
CA VAL A 91 -6.53 6.49 16.23
C VAL A 91 -6.48 7.98 15.90
N ILE A 92 -5.28 8.57 15.78
CA ILE A 92 -5.14 9.98 15.42
C ILE A 92 -5.55 10.21 13.97
N LEU A 93 -5.04 9.40 13.06
CA LEU A 93 -5.35 9.51 11.64
C LEU A 93 -6.83 9.18 11.35
N PHE A 94 -7.47 8.34 12.16
CA PHE A 94 -8.91 8.11 12.09
C PHE A 94 -9.72 9.40 12.29
N SER A 95 -9.32 10.23 13.24
CA SER A 95 -9.97 11.53 13.45
C SER A 95 -9.83 12.43 12.21
N MET A 96 -8.68 12.41 11.54
CA MET A 96 -8.47 13.15 10.29
C MET A 96 -9.30 12.57 9.14
N THR A 97 -9.45 11.25 9.09
CA THR A 97 -10.31 10.58 8.10
C THR A 97 -11.77 11.01 8.27
N ALA A 98 -12.27 11.10 9.49
CA ALA A 98 -13.64 11.54 9.77
C ALA A 98 -13.87 13.00 9.32
N VAL A 99 -12.93 13.90 9.63
CA VAL A 99 -13.02 15.33 9.24
C VAL A 99 -12.96 15.48 7.73
N THR A 100 -12.00 14.84 7.07
CA THR A 100 -11.85 14.94 5.61
C THR A 100 -13.00 14.27 4.86
N GLY A 101 -13.61 13.20 5.42
CA GLY A 101 -14.79 12.56 4.85
C GLY A 101 -16.01 13.48 4.87
N GLY A 102 -16.26 14.16 6.00
CA GLY A 102 -17.31 15.17 6.09
C GLY A 102 -17.09 16.32 5.10
N LEU A 103 -15.86 16.85 5.06
CA LEU A 103 -15.51 17.92 4.12
C LEU A 103 -15.64 17.45 2.66
N PHE A 104 -15.29 16.22 2.34
CA PHE A 104 -15.45 15.66 0.99
C PHE A 104 -16.91 15.69 0.53
N ILE A 105 -17.86 15.24 1.37
CA ILE A 105 -19.29 15.28 1.05
C ILE A 105 -19.77 16.72 0.83
N PHE A 106 -19.34 17.68 1.67
CA PHE A 106 -19.72 19.08 1.50
C PHE A 106 -19.19 19.68 0.20
N VAL A 107 -17.93 19.44 -0.12
CA VAL A 107 -17.32 19.94 -1.38
C VAL A 107 -18.01 19.29 -2.58
N LEU A 108 -18.33 18.01 -2.52
CA LEU A 108 -19.02 17.31 -3.60
C LEU A 108 -20.44 17.86 -3.82
N LEU A 109 -21.18 18.11 -2.73
CA LEU A 109 -22.51 18.71 -2.78
C LEU A 109 -22.47 20.14 -3.32
N ALA A 110 -21.47 20.93 -2.94
CA ALA A 110 -21.32 22.31 -3.41
C ALA A 110 -20.94 22.37 -4.90
N ALA A 111 -19.96 21.55 -5.32
CA ALA A 111 -19.46 21.54 -6.69
C ALA A 111 -20.42 20.89 -7.69
N TYR A 112 -21.08 19.80 -7.29
CA TYR A 112 -21.88 18.93 -8.15
C TYR A 112 -23.20 18.49 -7.50
N PRO A 113 -24.10 19.41 -7.15
CA PRO A 113 -25.33 19.08 -6.41
C PRO A 113 -26.22 18.07 -7.15
N GLN A 114 -26.37 18.21 -8.47
CA GLN A 114 -27.20 17.30 -9.28
C GLN A 114 -26.62 15.89 -9.32
N PHE A 115 -25.33 15.76 -9.62
CA PHE A 115 -24.64 14.47 -9.61
C PHE A 115 -24.71 13.82 -8.23
N THR A 116 -24.41 14.57 -7.18
CA THR A 116 -24.36 14.05 -5.82
C THR A 116 -25.72 13.56 -5.36
N THR A 117 -26.79 14.30 -5.63
CA THR A 117 -28.17 13.89 -5.33
C THR A 117 -28.55 12.62 -6.08
N TRP A 118 -28.30 12.57 -7.38
CA TRP A 118 -28.54 11.39 -8.20
C TRP A 118 -27.77 10.17 -7.68
N PHE A 119 -26.49 10.33 -7.39
CA PHE A 119 -25.61 9.26 -6.95
C PHE A 119 -26.00 8.71 -5.58
N ILE A 120 -26.33 9.58 -4.63
CA ILE A 120 -26.84 9.17 -3.31
C ILE A 120 -28.13 8.40 -3.46
N ASN A 121 -29.04 8.80 -4.35
CA ASN A 121 -30.30 8.09 -4.58
C ASN A 121 -30.07 6.70 -5.18
N GLN A 122 -29.07 6.52 -6.09
CA GLN A 122 -28.71 5.20 -6.61
C GLN A 122 -28.25 4.23 -5.51
N PHE A 123 -27.60 4.75 -4.46
CA PHE A 123 -27.00 3.99 -3.35
C PHE A 123 -27.56 4.42 -1.98
N TYR A 124 -28.85 4.81 -1.92
CA TYR A 124 -29.43 5.36 -0.70
C TYR A 124 -29.22 4.46 0.51
N LEU A 125 -29.50 3.15 0.40
CA LEU A 125 -29.32 2.21 1.49
C LEU A 125 -27.85 2.12 1.96
N VAL A 126 -26.89 2.23 1.04
CA VAL A 126 -25.46 2.24 1.36
C VAL A 126 -25.11 3.48 2.17
N PHE A 127 -25.42 4.66 1.66
CA PHE A 127 -24.98 5.92 2.25
C PHE A 127 -25.78 6.33 3.49
N ALA A 128 -27.07 6.04 3.52
CA ALA A 128 -27.96 6.46 4.63
C ALA A 128 -27.98 5.44 5.79
N VAL A 129 -27.70 4.17 5.54
CA VAL A 129 -27.88 3.11 6.57
C VAL A 129 -26.61 2.30 6.77
N ILE A 130 -26.15 1.59 5.73
CA ILE A 130 -25.09 0.57 5.89
C ILE A 130 -23.75 1.23 6.28
N TYR A 131 -23.32 2.22 5.53
CA TYR A 131 -22.04 2.89 5.78
C TYR A 131 -21.97 3.60 7.14
N PRO A 132 -22.99 4.39 7.57
CA PRO A 132 -23.02 4.99 8.92
C PRO A 132 -22.96 3.95 10.03
N LEU A 133 -23.68 2.83 9.93
CA LEU A 133 -23.63 1.76 10.93
C LEU A 133 -22.24 1.12 11.00
N LEU A 134 -21.62 0.84 9.86
CA LEU A 134 -20.26 0.31 9.79
C LEU A 134 -19.25 1.31 10.35
N PHE A 135 -19.37 2.60 10.03
CA PHE A 135 -18.51 3.65 10.54
C PHE A 135 -18.60 3.80 12.05
N ILE A 136 -19.82 3.83 12.61
CA ILE A 136 -20.04 3.92 14.06
C ILE A 136 -19.49 2.68 14.78
N SER A 137 -19.80 1.48 14.28
CA SER A 137 -19.31 0.24 14.88
C SER A 137 -17.78 0.14 14.81
N GLY A 138 -17.18 0.48 13.68
CA GLY A 138 -15.73 0.53 13.52
C GLY A 138 -15.07 1.55 14.46
N THR A 139 -15.69 2.72 14.63
CA THR A 139 -15.24 3.74 15.59
C THR A 139 -15.23 3.19 17.02
N ILE A 140 -16.34 2.61 17.46
CA ILE A 140 -16.46 2.05 18.81
C ILE A 140 -15.40 0.96 19.03
N VAL A 141 -15.27 0.03 18.10
CA VAL A 141 -14.32 -1.09 18.20
C VAL A 141 -12.87 -0.60 18.17
N LEU A 142 -12.52 0.38 17.31
CA LEU A 142 -11.18 0.97 17.28
C LEU A 142 -10.79 1.62 18.61
N TYR A 143 -11.71 2.42 19.19
CA TYR A 143 -11.45 3.05 20.49
C TYR A 143 -11.41 2.02 21.62
N MET A 144 -12.26 0.98 21.61
CA MET A 144 -12.17 -0.13 22.55
C MET A 144 -10.82 -0.85 22.42
N TYR A 145 -10.39 -1.16 21.22
CA TYR A 145 -9.09 -1.79 20.93
C TYR A 145 -7.94 -0.96 21.49
N PHE A 146 -7.96 0.35 21.31
CA PHE A 146 -6.92 1.24 21.83
C PHE A 146 -6.93 1.38 23.35
N TYR A 147 -8.11 1.64 23.98
CA TYR A 147 -8.19 1.93 25.40
C TYR A 147 -8.14 0.68 26.29
N LEU A 148 -8.52 -0.48 25.80
CA LEU A 148 -8.45 -1.73 26.55
C LEU A 148 -7.07 -2.39 26.48
N TRP A 149 -6.11 -1.83 25.74
CA TRP A 149 -4.78 -2.42 25.54
C TRP A 149 -4.11 -2.84 26.86
N ASP A 150 -4.04 -1.94 27.82
CA ASP A 150 -3.38 -2.21 29.10
C ASP A 150 -4.29 -2.99 30.08
N ALA A 151 -5.61 -2.85 29.98
CA ALA A 151 -6.57 -3.57 30.81
C ALA A 151 -6.73 -5.05 30.41
N TRP A 152 -6.47 -5.37 29.13
CA TRP A 152 -6.62 -6.72 28.58
C TRP A 152 -5.27 -7.38 28.27
N LYS A 153 -4.31 -7.27 29.21
CA LYS A 153 -3.03 -7.97 29.20
C LYS A 153 -3.15 -9.37 29.86
N GLY A 154 -2.10 -10.17 29.72
CA GLY A 154 -2.02 -11.51 30.34
C GLY A 154 -3.11 -12.45 29.82
N GLU A 155 -3.90 -13.03 30.71
CA GLU A 155 -4.98 -13.99 30.38
C GLU A 155 -6.04 -13.43 29.46
N LYS A 156 -6.28 -12.10 29.49
CA LYS A 156 -7.26 -11.43 28.63
C LYS A 156 -6.73 -11.06 27.24
N LYS A 157 -5.44 -11.32 26.97
CA LYS A 157 -4.81 -10.92 25.70
C LYS A 157 -5.48 -11.53 24.48
N GLY A 158 -5.95 -12.78 24.58
CA GLY A 158 -6.71 -13.43 23.51
C GLY A 158 -8.01 -12.69 23.14
N ARG A 159 -8.70 -12.12 24.14
CA ARG A 159 -9.92 -11.31 23.92
C ARG A 159 -9.57 -9.99 23.22
N HIS A 160 -8.44 -9.39 23.56
CA HIS A 160 -7.96 -8.16 22.91
C HIS A 160 -7.64 -8.41 21.43
N ILE A 161 -6.94 -9.51 21.11
CA ILE A 161 -6.66 -9.92 19.73
C ILE A 161 -7.96 -10.17 18.96
N ALA A 162 -8.96 -10.85 19.58
CA ALA A 162 -10.26 -11.07 18.96
C ALA A 162 -10.99 -9.75 18.64
N LEU A 163 -10.87 -8.74 19.51
CA LEU A 163 -11.42 -7.40 19.25
C LEU A 163 -10.72 -6.74 18.04
N GLY A 164 -9.40 -6.92 17.90
CA GLY A 164 -8.65 -6.47 16.74
C GLY A 164 -9.07 -7.19 15.44
N VAL A 165 -9.36 -8.50 15.52
CA VAL A 165 -9.91 -9.24 14.37
C VAL A 165 -11.29 -8.70 13.99
N LEU A 166 -12.15 -8.41 14.95
CA LEU A 166 -13.46 -7.79 14.71
C LEU A 166 -13.31 -6.43 14.05
N LEU A 167 -12.35 -5.60 14.49
CA LEU A 167 -12.03 -4.32 13.85
C LEU A 167 -11.68 -4.51 12.36
N ASN A 168 -10.82 -5.47 12.06
CA ASN A 168 -10.42 -5.76 10.68
C ASN A 168 -11.60 -6.22 9.82
N LEU A 169 -12.50 -7.06 10.36
CA LEU A 169 -13.71 -7.49 9.64
C LEU A 169 -14.62 -6.31 9.31
N ILE A 170 -14.86 -5.41 10.28
CA ILE A 170 -15.67 -4.21 10.05
C ILE A 170 -14.99 -3.30 9.00
N CYS A 171 -13.69 -3.06 9.10
CA CYS A 171 -12.94 -2.25 8.14
C CYS A 171 -13.01 -2.85 6.73
N MET A 172 -12.86 -4.16 6.59
CA MET A 172 -12.93 -4.86 5.31
C MET A 172 -14.33 -4.79 4.68
N ILE A 173 -15.37 -5.03 5.48
CA ILE A 173 -16.76 -4.89 5.02
C ILE A 173 -17.03 -3.44 4.60
N THR A 174 -16.56 -2.47 5.39
CA THR A 174 -16.70 -1.04 5.05
C THR A 174 -16.08 -0.71 3.71
N MET A 175 -14.87 -1.22 3.45
CA MET A 175 -14.18 -1.02 2.16
C MET A 175 -14.96 -1.66 1.02
N PHE A 176 -15.39 -2.92 1.17
CA PHE A 176 -16.12 -3.65 0.13
C PHE A 176 -17.46 -2.96 -0.22
N VAL A 177 -18.14 -2.44 0.78
CA VAL A 177 -19.41 -1.71 0.59
C VAL A 177 -19.18 -0.39 -0.14
N ILE A 178 -18.18 0.41 0.27
CA ILE A 178 -17.93 1.73 -0.36
C ILE A 178 -17.27 1.61 -1.74
N ASP A 179 -16.60 0.51 -2.01
CA ASP A 179 -15.99 0.25 -3.32
C ASP A 179 -17.04 -0.09 -4.39
N GLY A 180 -18.24 -0.53 -4.01
CA GLY A 180 -19.36 -0.68 -4.93
C GLY A 180 -19.71 0.62 -5.65
N PRO A 181 -20.16 1.67 -4.96
CA PRO A 181 -20.41 2.98 -5.56
C PRO A 181 -19.19 3.55 -6.29
N THR A 182 -18.00 3.37 -5.75
CA THR A 182 -16.80 3.94 -6.36
C THR A 182 -16.37 3.23 -7.64
N SER A 183 -16.50 1.92 -7.75
CA SER A 183 -16.26 1.16 -8.98
C SER A 183 -17.36 1.39 -10.03
N PHE A 184 -18.61 1.51 -9.57
CA PHE A 184 -19.75 1.85 -10.41
C PHE A 184 -19.54 3.14 -11.22
N MET A 185 -18.82 4.11 -10.69
CA MET A 185 -18.53 5.33 -11.45
C MET A 185 -17.71 5.07 -12.73
N ASN A 186 -16.88 4.03 -12.74
CA ASN A 186 -16.03 3.66 -13.89
C ASN A 186 -16.69 2.60 -14.78
N THR A 187 -17.33 1.59 -14.18
CA THR A 187 -17.90 0.44 -14.85
C THR A 187 -19.33 0.19 -14.37
N PRO A 188 -20.29 1.12 -14.65
CA PRO A 188 -21.67 0.89 -14.30
C PRO A 188 -22.19 -0.38 -14.98
N PRO A 189 -23.11 -1.13 -14.35
CA PRO A 189 -23.59 -2.38 -14.92
C PRO A 189 -24.29 -2.14 -16.26
N LYS A 190 -24.11 -3.05 -17.19
CA LYS A 190 -24.72 -3.04 -18.53
C LYS A 190 -25.15 -4.47 -18.91
N ALA A 191 -26.12 -4.56 -19.80
CA ALA A 191 -26.50 -5.82 -20.43
C ALA A 191 -26.41 -5.69 -21.95
N GLU A 192 -26.21 -6.79 -22.65
CA GLU A 192 -26.11 -6.83 -24.09
C GLU A 192 -27.40 -6.29 -24.74
N GLY A 193 -27.25 -5.35 -25.66
CA GLY A 193 -28.38 -4.79 -26.40
C GLY A 193 -29.25 -3.78 -25.63
N ILE A 194 -28.92 -3.44 -24.38
CA ILE A 194 -29.64 -2.48 -23.54
C ILE A 194 -28.70 -1.34 -23.17
N SER A 195 -29.20 -0.10 -23.26
CA SER A 195 -28.39 1.05 -22.85
C SER A 195 -28.11 1.02 -21.33
N PRO A 196 -26.98 1.58 -20.86
CA PRO A 196 -26.70 1.66 -19.42
C PRO A 196 -27.81 2.38 -18.63
N GLN A 197 -28.45 3.40 -19.22
CA GLN A 197 -29.56 4.12 -18.59
C GLN A 197 -30.78 3.22 -18.40
N GLU A 198 -31.16 2.49 -19.45
CA GLU A 198 -32.31 1.59 -19.43
C GLU A 198 -32.11 0.41 -18.49
N PHE A 199 -30.89 -0.15 -18.47
CA PHE A 199 -30.53 -1.21 -17.52
C PHE A 199 -30.62 -0.71 -16.06
N LEU A 200 -30.22 0.54 -15.82
CA LEU A 200 -30.20 1.12 -14.47
C LEU A 200 -31.61 1.22 -13.84
N GLU A 201 -32.66 1.38 -14.66
CA GLU A 201 -34.06 1.45 -14.19
C GLU A 201 -34.53 0.11 -13.57
N THR A 202 -33.99 -1.00 -14.03
CA THR A 202 -34.34 -2.34 -13.56
C THR A 202 -33.29 -2.95 -12.62
N ALA A 203 -32.08 -2.38 -12.58
CA ALA A 203 -30.97 -2.89 -11.79
C ALA A 203 -31.22 -2.80 -10.29
N THR A 204 -31.00 -3.91 -9.59
CA THR A 204 -31.02 -3.96 -8.12
C THR A 204 -29.81 -3.22 -7.52
N LEU A 205 -29.85 -2.94 -6.21
CA LEU A 205 -28.69 -2.38 -5.51
C LEU A 205 -27.44 -3.29 -5.64
N TRP A 206 -27.63 -4.59 -5.63
CA TRP A 206 -26.53 -5.56 -5.71
C TRP A 206 -25.89 -5.62 -7.10
N ASP A 207 -26.68 -5.47 -8.16
CA ASP A 207 -26.15 -5.34 -9.53
C ASP A 207 -25.26 -4.09 -9.67
N LYS A 208 -25.62 -3.00 -9.00
CA LYS A 208 -24.85 -1.76 -8.98
C LYS A 208 -23.57 -1.89 -8.16
N ILE A 209 -23.60 -2.61 -7.02
CA ILE A 209 -22.45 -2.82 -6.14
C ILE A 209 -21.46 -3.80 -6.79
N PHE A 210 -21.93 -4.97 -7.26
CA PHE A 210 -21.10 -6.03 -7.82
C PHE A 210 -20.83 -5.84 -9.32
N ASN A 211 -20.56 -4.59 -9.73
CA ASN A 211 -20.17 -4.25 -11.09
C ASN A 211 -18.81 -4.86 -11.46
N GLN A 212 -18.47 -4.84 -12.76
CA GLN A 212 -17.33 -5.55 -13.31
C GLN A 212 -16.00 -5.25 -12.62
N SER A 213 -15.69 -4.01 -12.30
CA SER A 213 -14.42 -3.64 -11.66
C SER A 213 -14.44 -3.70 -10.12
N TRP A 214 -15.56 -4.08 -9.49
CA TRP A 214 -15.67 -4.09 -8.03
C TRP A 214 -14.69 -5.02 -7.33
N MET A 215 -14.63 -6.29 -7.70
CA MET A 215 -13.73 -7.26 -7.05
C MET A 215 -12.25 -6.98 -7.36
N PRO A 216 -11.84 -6.72 -8.62
CA PRO A 216 -10.47 -6.30 -8.94
C PRO A 216 -10.02 -5.07 -8.17
N LEU A 217 -10.90 -4.06 -8.02
CA LEU A 217 -10.61 -2.87 -7.23
C LEU A 217 -10.37 -3.21 -5.76
N ASN A 218 -11.22 -4.05 -5.14
CA ASN A 218 -11.06 -4.47 -3.75
C ASN A 218 -9.74 -5.21 -3.52
N LEU A 219 -9.38 -6.15 -4.40
CA LEU A 219 -8.12 -6.88 -4.31
C LEU A 219 -6.92 -5.92 -4.38
N HIS A 220 -6.93 -5.03 -5.36
CA HIS A 220 -5.86 -4.03 -5.52
C HIS A 220 -5.76 -3.09 -4.32
N ARG A 221 -6.88 -2.69 -3.73
CA ARG A 221 -6.90 -1.81 -2.56
C ARG A 221 -6.45 -2.50 -1.28
N ILE A 222 -6.78 -3.77 -1.05
CA ILE A 222 -6.27 -4.52 0.11
C ILE A 222 -4.74 -4.52 0.09
N ASP A 223 -4.14 -4.93 -1.03
CA ASP A 223 -2.69 -4.96 -1.19
C ASP A 223 -2.08 -3.57 -0.99
N GLY A 224 -2.66 -2.55 -1.65
CA GLY A 224 -2.20 -1.17 -1.55
C GLY A 224 -2.29 -0.60 -0.15
N ASN A 225 -3.38 -0.85 0.57
CA ASN A 225 -3.57 -0.38 1.93
C ASN A 225 -2.56 -1.03 2.89
N VAL A 226 -2.29 -2.33 2.76
CA VAL A 226 -1.30 -3.04 3.58
C VAL A 226 0.11 -2.55 3.25
N ALA A 227 0.46 -2.40 1.96
CA ALA A 227 1.74 -1.85 1.54
C ALA A 227 1.96 -0.45 2.11
N PHE A 228 0.98 0.42 1.96
CA PHE A 228 1.01 1.78 2.48
C PHE A 228 1.17 1.83 4.00
N GLY A 229 0.36 1.05 4.73
CA GLY A 229 0.47 0.93 6.19
C GLY A 229 1.86 0.48 6.64
N GLY A 230 2.46 -0.47 5.93
CA GLY A 230 3.82 -0.95 6.19
C GLY A 230 4.90 0.11 5.92
N PHE A 231 4.83 0.85 4.81
CA PHE A 231 5.77 1.94 4.51
C PHE A 231 5.65 3.09 5.52
N VAL A 232 4.44 3.48 5.90
CA VAL A 232 4.24 4.50 6.95
C VAL A 232 4.80 4.00 8.30
N THR A 233 4.64 2.72 8.64
CA THR A 233 5.27 2.12 9.83
C THR A 233 6.79 2.18 9.75
N GLY A 234 7.38 1.92 8.59
CA GLY A 234 8.82 2.09 8.33
C GLY A 234 9.28 3.54 8.53
N MET A 235 8.51 4.51 8.04
CA MET A 235 8.77 5.94 8.23
C MET A 235 8.69 6.35 9.72
N ILE A 236 7.68 5.86 10.45
CA ILE A 236 7.55 6.06 11.89
C ILE A 236 8.82 5.57 12.60
N ALA A 237 9.23 4.35 12.30
CA ALA A 237 10.43 3.76 12.87
C ALA A 237 11.69 4.56 12.52
N ALA A 238 11.80 5.06 11.30
CA ALA A 238 12.94 5.90 10.89
C ALA A 238 13.02 7.21 11.67
N TYR A 239 11.92 7.93 11.84
CA TYR A 239 11.89 9.15 12.66
C TYR A 239 12.26 8.87 14.12
N MET A 240 11.70 7.81 14.70
CA MET A 240 11.98 7.43 16.07
C MET A 240 13.44 6.93 16.25
N TYR A 241 14.00 6.22 15.26
CA TYR A 241 15.41 5.85 15.23
C TYR A 241 16.33 7.07 15.26
N MET A 242 16.03 8.08 14.44
CA MET A 242 16.82 9.31 14.38
C MET A 242 16.77 10.12 15.68
N GLY A 243 15.64 10.06 16.40
CA GLY A 243 15.45 10.71 17.70
C GLY A 243 15.86 9.86 18.91
N ALA A 244 16.27 8.60 18.72
CA ALA A 244 16.58 7.67 19.80
C ALA A 244 17.81 8.10 20.61
N LYS A 245 17.67 8.08 21.95
CA LYS A 245 18.68 8.57 22.89
C LYS A 245 19.71 7.50 23.27
N ASN A 246 19.33 6.24 23.16
CA ASN A 246 20.16 5.09 23.56
C ASN A 246 20.17 3.99 22.49
N GLN A 247 21.08 3.03 22.66
CA GLN A 247 21.26 1.95 21.70
C GLN A 247 20.10 0.95 21.68
N GLU A 248 19.40 0.78 22.79
CA GLU A 248 18.25 -0.12 22.89
C GLU A 248 17.06 0.41 22.06
N GLU A 249 16.78 1.71 22.16
CA GLU A 249 15.77 2.36 21.31
C GLU A 249 16.13 2.27 19.84
N ARG A 250 17.40 2.53 19.49
CA ARG A 250 17.87 2.37 18.10
C ARG A 250 17.69 0.96 17.60
N ALA A 251 18.03 -0.04 18.42
CA ALA A 251 17.85 -1.44 18.07
C ALA A 251 16.37 -1.79 17.83
N TYR A 252 15.49 -1.31 18.70
CA TYR A 252 14.04 -1.55 18.56
C TYR A 252 13.48 -0.87 17.30
N TYR A 253 13.78 0.41 17.05
CA TYR A 253 13.23 1.12 15.90
C TYR A 253 13.85 0.66 14.58
N ASP A 254 15.11 0.21 14.58
CA ASP A 254 15.70 -0.46 13.43
C ASP A 254 14.98 -1.77 13.09
N TRP A 255 14.64 -2.57 14.12
CA TRP A 255 13.85 -3.79 13.96
C TRP A 255 12.42 -3.47 13.47
N MET A 256 11.77 -2.46 14.06
CA MET A 256 10.44 -2.01 13.66
C MET A 256 10.42 -1.54 12.19
N GLY A 257 11.43 -0.76 11.77
CA GLY A 257 11.58 -0.31 10.39
C GLY A 257 11.76 -1.46 9.41
N PHE A 258 12.53 -2.47 9.77
CA PHE A 258 12.69 -3.68 8.98
C PHE A 258 11.38 -4.46 8.85
N VAL A 259 10.64 -4.65 9.93
CA VAL A 259 9.36 -5.39 9.93
C VAL A 259 8.32 -4.62 9.10
N GLY A 260 8.19 -3.30 9.29
CA GLY A 260 7.29 -2.46 8.49
C GLY A 260 7.61 -2.54 7.00
N ASN A 261 8.89 -2.41 6.63
CA ASN A 261 9.32 -2.54 5.25
C ASN A 261 9.07 -3.95 4.68
N LEU A 262 9.28 -5.00 5.46
CA LEU A 262 9.01 -6.38 5.01
C LEU A 262 7.52 -6.60 4.70
N ILE A 263 6.63 -6.09 5.54
CA ILE A 263 5.18 -6.15 5.33
C ILE A 263 4.80 -5.36 4.07
N ALA A 264 5.30 -4.13 3.96
CA ALA A 264 5.03 -3.27 2.81
C ALA A 264 5.48 -3.91 1.49
N VAL A 265 6.70 -4.43 1.45
CA VAL A 265 7.23 -5.08 0.25
C VAL A 265 6.46 -6.34 -0.07
N GLY A 266 6.12 -7.15 0.94
CA GLY A 266 5.30 -8.36 0.74
C GLY A 266 4.00 -8.05 0.01
N ALA A 267 3.30 -7.00 0.41
CA ALA A 267 2.08 -6.54 -0.26
C ALA A 267 2.37 -5.91 -1.64
N THR A 268 3.41 -5.06 -1.74
CA THR A 268 3.78 -4.38 -3.00
C THR A 268 4.12 -5.38 -4.11
N LEU A 269 4.63 -6.57 -3.79
CA LEU A 269 4.91 -7.62 -4.78
C LEU A 269 3.65 -8.14 -5.48
N PHE A 270 2.47 -8.04 -4.85
CA PHE A 270 1.19 -8.43 -5.46
C PHE A 270 0.53 -7.30 -6.25
N GLN A 271 0.90 -6.03 -5.98
CA GLN A 271 0.30 -4.85 -6.64
C GLN A 271 0.34 -4.87 -8.17
N PRO A 272 1.43 -5.29 -8.86
CA PRO A 272 1.45 -5.39 -10.32
C PRO A 272 0.39 -6.35 -10.86
N PHE A 273 0.14 -7.47 -10.17
CA PHE A 273 -0.83 -8.48 -10.61
C PHE A 273 -2.27 -8.01 -10.38
N THR A 274 -2.57 -7.49 -9.20
CA THR A 274 -3.92 -6.98 -8.89
C THR A 274 -4.23 -5.70 -9.67
N GLY A 275 -3.22 -4.87 -9.95
CA GLY A 275 -3.34 -3.69 -10.81
C GLY A 275 -3.57 -4.04 -12.28
N LEU A 276 -2.87 -5.06 -12.79
CA LEU A 276 -3.10 -5.57 -14.16
C LEU A 276 -4.50 -6.17 -14.30
N LEU A 277 -4.97 -6.92 -13.29
CA LEU A 277 -6.33 -7.47 -13.28
C LEU A 277 -7.37 -6.34 -13.33
N LEU A 278 -7.19 -5.29 -12.51
CA LEU A 278 -8.09 -4.13 -12.52
C LEU A 278 -8.09 -3.41 -13.88
N ALA A 279 -6.91 -3.19 -14.47
CA ALA A 279 -6.79 -2.58 -15.77
C ALA A 279 -7.43 -3.44 -16.87
N TYR A 280 -7.25 -4.76 -16.81
CA TYR A 280 -7.87 -5.70 -17.74
C TYR A 280 -9.39 -5.61 -17.69
N GLU A 281 -10.01 -5.69 -16.52
CA GLU A 281 -11.46 -5.61 -16.35
C GLU A 281 -12.04 -4.26 -16.81
N MET A 282 -11.30 -3.16 -16.60
CA MET A 282 -11.69 -1.85 -17.13
C MET A 282 -11.64 -1.82 -18.67
N CYS A 283 -10.59 -2.36 -19.26
CA CYS A 283 -10.45 -2.43 -20.72
C CYS A 283 -11.44 -3.40 -21.38
N ASP A 284 -11.79 -4.48 -20.70
CA ASP A 284 -12.82 -5.42 -21.13
C ASP A 284 -14.21 -4.78 -21.06
N TYR A 285 -14.46 -3.95 -20.04
CA TYR A 285 -15.70 -3.19 -19.95
C TYR A 285 -15.86 -2.21 -21.13
N ASP A 286 -14.83 -1.43 -21.44
CA ASP A 286 -14.76 -0.56 -22.61
C ASP A 286 -13.31 -0.46 -23.09
N PHE A 287 -13.03 -1.01 -24.27
CA PHE A 287 -11.69 -1.03 -24.84
C PHE A 287 -11.08 0.36 -25.00
N SER A 288 -11.89 1.40 -25.13
CA SER A 288 -11.39 2.79 -25.24
C SER A 288 -10.63 3.28 -24.00
N PHE A 289 -10.82 2.65 -22.84
CA PHE A 289 -10.03 2.98 -21.63
C PHE A 289 -8.55 2.64 -21.78
N CYS A 290 -8.23 1.54 -22.48
CA CYS A 290 -6.85 1.10 -22.67
C CYS A 290 -5.98 2.13 -23.40
N PRO A 291 -6.27 2.51 -24.65
CA PRO A 291 -5.48 3.51 -25.35
C PRO A 291 -5.51 4.85 -24.63
N TYR A 292 -6.63 5.25 -24.04
CA TYR A 292 -6.75 6.51 -23.32
C TYR A 292 -5.81 6.61 -22.11
N MET A 293 -5.65 5.51 -21.34
CA MET A 293 -4.72 5.44 -20.21
C MET A 293 -3.27 5.31 -20.64
N MET A 294 -2.99 4.45 -21.62
CA MET A 294 -1.63 3.98 -21.91
C MET A 294 -0.92 4.72 -23.03
N ALA A 295 -1.67 5.26 -23.99
CA ALA A 295 -1.11 5.82 -25.23
C ALA A 295 -1.62 7.23 -25.59
N ASP A 296 -2.64 7.71 -24.91
CA ASP A 296 -3.29 9.00 -25.21
C ASP A 296 -3.16 9.96 -24.02
N GLN A 297 -4.19 10.70 -23.70
CA GLN A 297 -4.15 11.86 -22.80
C GLN A 297 -3.67 11.53 -21.36
N LEU A 298 -3.87 10.33 -20.87
CA LEU A 298 -3.43 9.92 -19.52
C LEU A 298 -2.09 9.18 -19.50
N SER A 299 -1.46 8.98 -20.65
CA SER A 299 -0.18 8.22 -20.74
C SER A 299 0.90 8.79 -19.82
N MET A 300 0.99 10.12 -19.69
CA MET A 300 1.94 10.76 -18.78
C MET A 300 1.74 10.35 -17.32
N PHE A 301 0.50 10.33 -16.81
CA PHE A 301 0.23 9.91 -15.43
C PHE A 301 0.53 8.43 -15.23
N PHE A 302 0.21 7.61 -16.22
CA PHE A 302 0.51 6.19 -16.20
C PHE A 302 2.02 5.93 -16.18
N GLU A 303 2.78 6.64 -16.99
CA GLU A 303 4.25 6.58 -17.00
C GLU A 303 4.87 7.08 -15.69
N MET A 304 4.38 8.19 -15.14
CA MET A 304 4.83 8.70 -13.84
C MET A 304 4.53 7.69 -12.72
N GLN A 305 3.37 7.04 -12.76
CA GLN A 305 3.01 5.98 -11.81
C GLN A 305 3.99 4.81 -11.92
N GLY A 306 4.30 4.36 -13.13
CA GLY A 306 5.29 3.31 -13.35
C GLY A 306 6.68 3.71 -12.85
N ALA A 307 7.11 4.94 -13.11
CA ALA A 307 8.37 5.47 -12.61
C ALA A 307 8.43 5.51 -11.07
N THR A 308 7.35 5.95 -10.40
CA THR A 308 7.31 5.94 -8.93
C THR A 308 7.33 4.53 -8.35
N ILE A 309 6.67 3.56 -8.98
CA ILE A 309 6.74 2.14 -8.61
C ILE A 309 8.17 1.61 -8.80
N GLY A 310 8.82 1.92 -9.92
CA GLY A 310 10.22 1.57 -10.18
C GLY A 310 11.15 2.11 -9.10
N LEU A 311 11.01 3.38 -8.75
CA LEU A 311 11.77 4.03 -7.67
C LEU A 311 11.53 3.37 -6.30
N MET A 312 10.30 2.89 -6.03
CA MET A 312 10.01 2.14 -4.80
C MET A 312 10.78 0.81 -4.77
N PHE A 313 10.74 0.02 -5.84
CA PHE A 313 11.50 -1.24 -5.92
C PHE A 313 13.02 -1.01 -5.86
N LEU A 314 13.51 0.05 -6.48
CA LEU A 314 14.90 0.45 -6.40
C LEU A 314 15.31 0.77 -4.96
N ALA A 315 14.52 1.59 -4.26
CA ALA A 315 14.75 1.97 -2.87
C ALA A 315 14.67 0.75 -1.92
N ILE A 316 13.75 -0.20 -2.17
CA ILE A 316 13.65 -1.46 -1.43
C ILE A 316 14.94 -2.28 -1.56
N ASN A 317 15.44 -2.47 -2.77
CA ASN A 317 16.67 -3.23 -3.00
C ASN A 317 17.91 -2.53 -2.41
N TYR A 318 17.94 -1.20 -2.46
CA TYR A 318 18.97 -0.40 -1.81
C TYR A 318 18.91 -0.55 -0.28
N TYR A 319 17.72 -0.50 0.30
CA TYR A 319 17.54 -0.74 1.74
C TYR A 319 18.03 -2.12 2.17
N LEU A 320 17.74 -3.17 1.39
CA LEU A 320 18.23 -4.52 1.67
C LEU A 320 19.77 -4.59 1.63
N TRP A 321 20.38 -3.94 0.65
CA TRP A 321 21.84 -3.87 0.56
C TRP A 321 22.46 -3.14 1.77
N LEU A 322 21.91 -2.00 2.20
CA LEU A 322 22.33 -1.30 3.41
C LEU A 322 22.12 -2.16 4.67
N SER A 323 21.02 -2.92 4.69
CA SER A 323 20.64 -3.81 5.80
C SER A 323 21.64 -4.95 6.05
N MET A 324 22.48 -5.29 5.05
CA MET A 324 23.54 -6.28 5.24
C MET A 324 24.55 -5.91 6.34
N LYS A 325 24.68 -4.64 6.67
CA LYS A 325 25.55 -4.17 7.78
C LYS A 325 25.08 -4.62 9.16
N ARG A 326 23.81 -5.00 9.31
CA ARG A 326 23.30 -5.58 10.57
C ARG A 326 23.88 -6.94 10.89
N ILE A 327 24.38 -7.66 9.89
CA ILE A 327 24.88 -9.02 10.04
C ILE A 327 26.33 -8.94 10.48
N ASP A 328 26.63 -9.44 11.69
CA ASP A 328 27.99 -9.49 12.18
C ASP A 328 28.79 -10.49 11.37
N GLY A 329 30.01 -10.10 11.00
CA GLY A 329 30.85 -10.93 10.12
C GLY A 329 30.29 -11.09 8.70
N VAL A 330 29.48 -10.16 8.20
CA VAL A 330 28.87 -10.19 6.85
C VAL A 330 29.85 -10.50 5.72
N GLU A 331 31.10 -10.08 5.86
CA GLU A 331 32.16 -10.34 4.86
C GLU A 331 32.52 -11.86 4.77
N LYS A 332 32.23 -12.61 5.82
CA LYS A 332 32.42 -14.08 5.88
C LYS A 332 31.21 -14.85 5.34
N VAL A 333 30.04 -14.20 5.21
CA VAL A 333 28.84 -14.82 4.68
C VAL A 333 28.97 -14.99 3.17
N ARG A 334 29.03 -16.25 2.74
CA ARG A 334 29.29 -16.60 1.33
C ARG A 334 28.07 -17.29 0.72
N MET A 335 27.85 -17.04 -0.54
CA MET A 335 26.83 -17.67 -1.37
C MET A 335 27.49 -18.33 -2.58
N THR A 336 26.88 -19.38 -3.11
CA THR A 336 27.37 -20.02 -4.33
C THR A 336 27.32 -19.06 -5.50
N ILE A 337 28.20 -19.21 -6.46
CA ILE A 337 28.26 -18.41 -7.69
C ILE A 337 26.93 -18.50 -8.49
N LEU A 338 26.13 -19.51 -8.25
CA LEU A 338 24.81 -19.66 -8.84
C LEU A 338 23.93 -18.42 -8.56
N ALA A 339 23.97 -17.86 -7.34
CA ALA A 339 23.11 -16.74 -6.95
C ALA A 339 23.30 -15.49 -7.82
N PRO A 340 24.53 -14.93 -8.04
CA PRO A 340 24.70 -13.80 -8.93
C PRO A 340 24.45 -14.14 -10.40
N ILE A 341 24.75 -15.38 -10.86
CA ILE A 341 24.48 -15.78 -12.23
C ILE A 341 22.97 -15.81 -12.50
N VAL A 342 22.17 -16.39 -11.61
CA VAL A 342 20.69 -16.37 -11.71
C VAL A 342 20.16 -14.93 -11.67
N MET A 343 20.73 -14.10 -10.81
CA MET A 343 20.31 -12.70 -10.69
C MET A 343 20.47 -11.92 -12.00
N VAL A 344 21.52 -12.23 -12.77
CA VAL A 344 21.79 -11.58 -14.08
C VAL A 344 21.08 -12.28 -15.24
N SER A 345 21.04 -13.62 -15.27
CA SER A 345 20.50 -14.36 -16.43
C SER A 345 18.98 -14.32 -16.51
N LEU A 346 18.28 -14.28 -15.38
CA LEU A 346 16.83 -14.37 -15.35
C LEU A 346 16.12 -13.13 -15.92
N PRO A 347 16.58 -11.88 -15.74
CA PRO A 347 16.05 -10.74 -16.47
C PRO A 347 16.08 -10.92 -17.99
N PHE A 348 17.15 -11.48 -18.54
CA PHE A 348 17.22 -11.79 -19.97
C PHE A 348 16.22 -12.89 -20.38
N ALA A 349 16.02 -13.91 -19.53
CA ALA A 349 15.01 -14.92 -19.78
C ALA A 349 13.58 -14.33 -19.78
N ILE A 350 13.31 -13.40 -18.88
CA ILE A 350 12.02 -12.67 -18.82
C ILE A 350 11.83 -11.85 -20.12
N ILE A 351 12.86 -11.15 -20.59
CA ILE A 351 12.82 -10.39 -21.85
C ILE A 351 12.48 -11.31 -23.02
N ILE A 352 13.12 -12.47 -23.12
CA ILE A 352 12.86 -13.45 -24.19
C ILE A 352 11.41 -13.96 -24.14
N VAL A 353 10.90 -14.29 -22.95
CA VAL A 353 9.52 -14.77 -22.77
C VAL A 353 8.52 -13.68 -23.15
N MET A 354 8.71 -12.46 -22.70
CA MET A 354 7.82 -11.34 -23.03
C MET A 354 7.85 -11.00 -24.52
N SER A 355 9.04 -11.11 -25.17
CA SER A 355 9.18 -10.96 -26.62
C SER A 355 8.34 -11.99 -27.37
N TYR A 356 8.44 -13.25 -26.96
CA TYR A 356 7.70 -14.34 -27.60
C TYR A 356 6.18 -14.17 -27.50
N PHE A 357 5.66 -13.72 -26.36
CA PHE A 357 4.23 -13.43 -26.22
C PHE A 357 3.74 -12.29 -27.10
N TRP A 358 4.62 -11.37 -27.44
CA TRP A 358 4.29 -10.20 -28.27
C TRP A 358 4.48 -10.48 -29.77
N ILE A 359 5.59 -11.13 -30.11
CA ILE A 359 5.95 -11.54 -31.47
C ILE A 359 6.37 -13.02 -31.40
N PRO A 360 5.45 -13.96 -31.68
CA PRO A 360 5.74 -15.39 -31.59
C PRO A 360 6.82 -15.79 -32.61
N ASP A 361 8.08 -15.83 -32.16
CA ASP A 361 9.20 -16.34 -32.91
C ASP A 361 9.82 -17.54 -32.18
N PRO A 362 9.66 -18.76 -32.74
CA PRO A 362 10.23 -19.98 -32.14
C PRO A 362 11.74 -19.93 -31.92
N THR A 363 12.46 -19.13 -32.71
CA THR A 363 13.92 -19.00 -32.58
C THR A 363 14.31 -18.31 -31.27
N SER A 364 13.48 -17.38 -30.78
CA SER A 364 13.67 -16.73 -29.48
C SER A 364 13.67 -17.72 -28.33
N LEU A 365 12.80 -18.73 -28.38
CA LEU A 365 12.71 -19.76 -27.33
C LEU A 365 13.92 -20.69 -27.32
N ALA A 366 14.62 -20.87 -28.43
CA ALA A 366 15.84 -21.67 -28.47
C ALA A 366 16.94 -21.12 -27.56
N PHE A 367 16.98 -19.80 -27.34
CA PHE A 367 17.91 -19.17 -26.41
C PHE A 367 17.47 -19.23 -24.94
N LEU A 368 16.18 -19.42 -24.68
CA LEU A 368 15.65 -19.46 -23.33
C LEU A 368 16.19 -20.65 -22.53
N LEU A 369 16.22 -21.83 -23.15
CA LEU A 369 16.67 -23.07 -22.50
C LEU A 369 18.12 -23.01 -22.02
N PRO A 370 19.12 -22.64 -22.86
CA PRO A 370 20.50 -22.44 -22.42
C PRO A 370 20.63 -21.38 -21.34
N LEU A 371 19.88 -20.27 -21.45
CA LEU A 371 19.96 -19.16 -20.51
C LEU A 371 19.43 -19.54 -19.12
N VAL A 372 18.37 -20.33 -19.04
CA VAL A 372 17.81 -20.81 -17.77
C VAL A 372 18.63 -21.96 -17.20
N LEU A 373 19.13 -22.90 -18.02
CA LEU A 373 19.88 -24.06 -17.56
C LEU A 373 21.35 -23.76 -17.24
N SER A 374 21.97 -22.82 -17.98
CA SER A 374 23.40 -22.51 -17.79
C SER A 374 23.77 -22.11 -16.36
N PRO A 375 23.00 -21.33 -15.60
CA PRO A 375 23.29 -21.04 -14.21
C PRO A 375 23.38 -22.29 -13.35
N PHE A 376 22.47 -23.26 -13.54
CA PHE A 376 22.43 -24.49 -12.75
C PHE A 376 23.59 -25.42 -13.13
N ILE A 377 23.89 -25.54 -14.40
CA ILE A 377 25.04 -26.31 -14.89
C ILE A 377 26.35 -25.71 -14.39
N LEU A 378 26.55 -24.43 -14.61
CA LEU A 378 27.77 -23.73 -14.19
C LEU A 378 27.93 -23.75 -12.65
N GLY A 379 26.85 -23.51 -11.93
CA GLY A 379 26.86 -23.54 -10.46
C GLY A 379 27.19 -24.92 -9.88
N ARG A 380 26.94 -26.01 -10.64
CA ARG A 380 27.28 -27.38 -10.23
C ARG A 380 28.77 -27.69 -10.38
N PHE A 381 29.40 -27.14 -11.42
CA PHE A 381 30.79 -27.43 -11.77
C PHE A 381 31.79 -26.41 -11.22
N ILE A 382 31.33 -25.19 -10.89
CA ILE A 382 32.18 -24.12 -10.37
C ILE A 382 32.02 -24.01 -8.86
N PRO A 383 32.93 -24.56 -8.03
CA PRO A 383 32.86 -24.52 -6.57
C PRO A 383 33.29 -23.15 -6.02
N TYR A 384 32.93 -22.08 -6.69
CA TYR A 384 33.27 -20.72 -6.28
C TYR A 384 32.15 -20.09 -5.48
N THR A 385 32.51 -19.30 -4.48
CA THR A 385 31.56 -18.59 -3.64
C THR A 385 31.81 -17.09 -3.67
N VAL A 386 30.73 -16.32 -3.62
CA VAL A 386 30.74 -14.86 -3.64
C VAL A 386 30.20 -14.32 -2.32
N SER A 387 30.68 -13.15 -1.89
CA SER A 387 30.11 -12.47 -0.72
C SER A 387 28.61 -12.22 -0.91
N ALA A 388 27.82 -12.56 0.10
CA ALA A 388 26.37 -12.31 0.11
C ALA A 388 26.03 -10.83 -0.13
N ARG A 389 26.84 -9.93 0.43
CA ARG A 389 26.69 -8.48 0.22
C ARG A 389 26.89 -8.08 -1.25
N THR A 390 27.85 -8.71 -1.93
CA THR A 390 28.08 -8.47 -3.37
C THR A 390 26.89 -8.95 -4.20
N VAL A 391 26.33 -10.12 -3.88
CA VAL A 391 25.16 -10.68 -4.61
C VAL A 391 23.95 -9.75 -4.48
N ILE A 392 23.63 -9.29 -3.26
CA ILE A 392 22.53 -8.36 -3.04
C ILE A 392 22.78 -7.01 -3.72
N LYS A 393 24.04 -6.56 -3.79
CA LYS A 393 24.43 -5.36 -4.56
C LYS A 393 24.19 -5.56 -6.06
N ILE A 394 24.47 -6.73 -6.61
CA ILE A 394 24.18 -7.05 -8.02
C ILE A 394 22.67 -6.96 -8.27
N GLY A 395 21.84 -7.51 -7.37
CA GLY A 395 20.39 -7.37 -7.45
C GLY A 395 19.93 -5.91 -7.45
N PHE A 396 20.49 -5.08 -6.59
CA PHE A 396 20.23 -3.63 -6.61
C PHE A 396 20.61 -3.01 -7.96
N LEU A 397 21.77 -3.36 -8.53
CA LEU A 397 22.19 -2.85 -9.86
C LEU A 397 21.26 -3.35 -10.97
N MET A 398 20.74 -4.58 -10.89
CA MET A 398 19.74 -5.07 -11.83
C MET A 398 18.42 -4.29 -11.73
N ALA A 399 18.02 -3.89 -10.52
CA ALA A 399 16.87 -3.01 -10.33
C ALA A 399 17.11 -1.63 -10.97
N VAL A 400 18.32 -1.05 -10.86
CA VAL A 400 18.70 0.21 -11.53
C VAL A 400 18.58 0.08 -13.05
N VAL A 401 19.07 -1.02 -13.62
CA VAL A 401 19.00 -1.26 -15.08
C VAL A 401 17.55 -1.39 -15.52
N SER A 402 16.73 -2.12 -14.75
CA SER A 402 15.31 -2.31 -15.07
C SER A 402 14.52 -1.01 -15.01
N ASP A 403 14.80 -0.17 -14.02
CA ASP A 403 14.16 1.15 -13.90
C ASP A 403 14.63 2.09 -15.03
N ALA A 404 15.90 2.02 -15.42
CA ALA A 404 16.40 2.74 -16.58
C ALA A 404 15.73 2.32 -17.89
N ILE A 405 15.40 1.03 -18.07
CA ILE A 405 14.64 0.54 -19.22
C ILE A 405 13.22 1.10 -19.19
N TRP A 406 12.57 1.13 -18.03
CA TRP A 406 11.25 1.74 -17.88
C TRP A 406 11.26 3.22 -18.28
N LEU A 407 12.30 3.95 -17.88
CA LEU A 407 12.48 5.38 -18.13
C LEU A 407 13.10 5.70 -19.52
N THR A 408 13.17 4.75 -20.45
CA THR A 408 13.67 5.02 -21.81
C THR A 408 12.80 6.07 -22.54
N PRO A 409 13.36 6.78 -23.53
CA PRO A 409 12.69 7.87 -24.23
C PRO A 409 11.28 7.53 -24.72
N HIS A 410 11.01 6.29 -25.14
CA HIS A 410 9.67 5.89 -25.52
C HIS A 410 8.72 5.71 -24.32
N GLY A 411 9.24 5.48 -23.12
CA GLY A 411 8.45 5.56 -21.90
C GLY A 411 7.97 6.97 -21.63
N PHE A 412 8.85 7.95 -21.79
CA PHE A 412 8.52 9.37 -21.73
C PHE A 412 7.97 9.93 -23.04
N ALA A 413 8.20 9.29 -24.16
CA ALA A 413 7.81 9.80 -25.48
C ALA A 413 6.32 9.68 -25.74
N ALA A 414 5.62 8.75 -25.09
CA ALA A 414 4.16 8.79 -25.05
C ALA A 414 3.64 10.10 -24.44
N THR A 415 4.46 10.75 -23.62
CA THR A 415 4.16 12.01 -22.93
C THR A 415 4.59 13.26 -23.68
N GLY A 416 5.58 13.14 -24.51
CA GLY A 416 6.10 14.24 -25.34
C GLY A 416 6.17 13.83 -26.82
N ALA A 417 5.17 13.11 -27.30
CA ALA A 417 5.15 12.36 -28.54
C ALA A 417 5.65 13.11 -29.80
N LYS A 418 5.63 14.42 -29.80
CA LYS A 418 6.18 15.22 -30.90
C LYS A 418 7.69 15.48 -30.82
N MET A 419 8.28 15.37 -29.62
CA MET A 419 9.73 15.65 -29.46
C MET A 419 10.62 14.46 -29.79
N VAL A 420 10.10 13.24 -29.74
CA VAL A 420 10.89 12.01 -29.89
C VAL A 420 10.54 11.24 -31.17
N ALA A 421 9.40 11.53 -31.80
CA ALA A 421 9.02 10.97 -33.10
C ALA A 421 10.01 11.31 -34.24
N GLU A 422 10.86 12.31 -34.05
CA GLU A 422 11.91 12.69 -35.00
C GLU A 422 13.27 11.97 -34.76
N VAL A 423 13.37 11.18 -33.66
CA VAL A 423 14.60 10.43 -33.37
C VAL A 423 14.41 8.99 -33.79
N GLU A 424 15.04 8.59 -34.89
CA GLU A 424 15.14 7.18 -35.28
C GLU A 424 16.01 6.44 -34.25
N LEU A 425 15.36 5.65 -33.40
CA LEU A 425 16.06 4.77 -32.45
C LEU A 425 16.41 3.45 -33.14
N PRO A 426 17.56 2.82 -32.81
CA PRO A 426 17.85 1.47 -33.23
C PRO A 426 16.71 0.52 -32.91
N GLU A 427 16.41 -0.44 -33.78
CA GLU A 427 15.28 -1.36 -33.66
C GLU A 427 15.22 -2.10 -32.30
N ALA A 428 16.39 -2.44 -31.75
CA ALA A 428 16.50 -3.02 -30.41
C ALA A 428 15.98 -2.10 -29.30
N TRP A 429 16.13 -0.77 -29.45
CA TRP A 429 15.61 0.21 -28.49
C TRP A 429 14.11 0.39 -28.61
N ASN A 430 13.55 0.31 -29.82
CA ASN A 430 12.12 0.32 -30.05
C ASN A 430 11.43 -0.84 -29.32
N PHE A 431 12.05 -2.00 -29.31
CA PHE A 431 11.57 -3.17 -28.55
C PHE A 431 11.59 -2.92 -27.03
N LEU A 432 12.73 -2.46 -26.48
CA LEU A 432 12.88 -2.20 -25.04
C LEU A 432 11.96 -1.06 -24.56
N ALA A 433 11.70 -0.10 -25.41
CA ALA A 433 10.84 1.03 -25.13
C ALA A 433 9.34 0.70 -25.25
N GLY A 434 9.01 -0.32 -26.03
CA GLY A 434 7.63 -0.79 -26.17
C GLY A 434 7.13 -1.58 -24.95
N MET A 435 5.86 -2.00 -24.99
CA MET A 435 5.22 -2.77 -23.92
C MET A 435 5.97 -4.04 -23.50
N PRO A 436 6.56 -4.84 -24.40
CA PRO A 436 7.34 -6.02 -24.00
C PRO A 436 8.52 -5.67 -23.10
N GLY A 437 9.27 -4.62 -23.44
CA GLY A 437 10.39 -4.17 -22.64
C GLY A 437 9.96 -3.62 -21.28
N LYS A 438 8.87 -2.85 -21.23
CA LYS A 438 8.32 -2.30 -19.99
C LYS A 438 7.80 -3.39 -19.06
N LEU A 439 7.03 -4.36 -19.57
CA LEU A 439 6.60 -5.52 -18.79
C LEU A 439 7.80 -6.33 -18.29
N SER A 440 8.81 -6.52 -19.14
CA SER A 440 10.06 -7.19 -18.73
C SER A 440 10.77 -6.46 -17.60
N ALA A 441 10.81 -5.13 -17.63
CA ALA A 441 11.38 -4.32 -16.56
C ALA A 441 10.61 -4.51 -15.23
N VAL A 442 9.28 -4.45 -15.27
CA VAL A 442 8.45 -4.66 -14.07
C VAL A 442 8.65 -6.06 -13.48
N PHE A 443 8.56 -7.11 -14.29
CA PHE A 443 8.76 -8.49 -13.83
C PHE A 443 10.18 -8.70 -13.29
N THR A 444 11.19 -8.08 -13.91
CA THR A 444 12.57 -8.12 -13.43
C THR A 444 12.69 -7.46 -12.05
N LEU A 445 12.08 -6.29 -11.84
CA LEU A 445 12.07 -5.61 -10.54
C LEU A 445 11.44 -6.48 -9.45
N VAL A 446 10.27 -7.06 -9.72
CA VAL A 446 9.59 -7.98 -8.79
C VAL A 446 10.48 -9.17 -8.47
N PHE A 447 10.99 -9.84 -9.50
CA PHE A 447 11.84 -11.02 -9.35
C PHE A 447 13.12 -10.74 -8.55
N VAL A 448 13.87 -9.74 -8.93
CA VAL A 448 15.12 -9.35 -8.26
C VAL A 448 14.85 -9.03 -6.78
N THR A 449 13.74 -8.36 -6.49
CA THR A 449 13.36 -8.05 -5.10
C THR A 449 13.08 -9.30 -4.30
N VAL A 450 12.30 -10.26 -4.84
CA VAL A 450 12.04 -11.55 -4.18
C VAL A 450 13.34 -12.30 -3.91
N VAL A 451 14.21 -12.39 -4.92
CA VAL A 451 15.51 -13.08 -4.76
C VAL A 451 16.37 -12.40 -3.71
N ASN A 452 16.46 -11.07 -3.72
CA ASN A 452 17.21 -10.32 -2.72
C ASN A 452 16.68 -10.55 -1.31
N TYR A 453 15.36 -10.61 -1.10
CA TYR A 453 14.79 -10.98 0.20
C TYR A 453 15.15 -12.40 0.63
N VAL A 454 15.06 -13.38 -0.27
CA VAL A 454 15.43 -14.77 0.01
C VAL A 454 16.93 -14.86 0.38
N LEU A 455 17.79 -14.18 -0.36
CA LEU A 455 19.22 -14.17 -0.10
C LEU A 455 19.56 -13.43 1.20
N TYR A 456 18.89 -12.33 1.50
CA TYR A 456 19.04 -11.64 2.77
C TYR A 456 18.64 -12.53 3.96
N ASN A 457 17.50 -13.24 3.86
CA ASN A 457 17.08 -14.18 4.89
C ASN A 457 18.06 -15.36 5.07
N ARG A 458 18.70 -15.83 3.99
CA ARG A 458 19.76 -16.84 4.08
C ARG A 458 21.01 -16.29 4.77
N ALA A 459 21.39 -15.05 4.48
CA ALA A 459 22.52 -14.39 5.11
C ALA A 459 22.29 -14.20 6.63
N ILE A 460 21.10 -13.79 7.03
CA ILE A 460 20.70 -13.70 8.45
C ILE A 460 20.89 -15.02 9.20
N LYS A 461 20.60 -16.15 8.57
CA LYS A 461 20.75 -17.48 9.20
C LYS A 461 22.20 -17.94 9.34
N GLN A 462 23.14 -17.33 8.61
CA GLN A 462 24.57 -17.66 8.66
C GLN A 462 25.36 -16.73 9.61
N GLY A 463 24.80 -15.59 9.97
CA GLY A 463 25.43 -14.61 10.85
C GLY A 463 24.51 -14.18 11.99
N THR A 464 25.06 -13.44 12.94
CA THR A 464 24.28 -12.86 14.05
C THR A 464 23.79 -11.48 13.67
N ILE A 465 22.49 -11.22 13.83
CA ILE A 465 21.93 -9.88 13.58
C ILE A 465 22.19 -8.99 14.80
N ILE A 466 22.74 -7.82 14.54
CA ILE A 466 22.89 -6.74 15.54
C ILE A 466 21.96 -5.59 15.14
N TRP A 467 20.82 -5.52 15.79
CA TRP A 467 19.87 -4.44 15.58
C TRP A 467 20.45 -3.10 16.02
N GLY A 468 20.16 -2.04 15.27
CA GLY A 468 20.74 -0.71 15.46
C GLY A 468 22.09 -0.51 14.77
N LYS A 469 22.71 -1.58 14.21
CA LYS A 469 23.95 -1.51 13.43
C LYS A 469 23.62 -1.36 11.94
N ILE A 470 23.10 -0.23 11.57
CA ILE A 470 22.74 0.08 10.18
C ILE A 470 23.19 1.50 9.83
N ASP A 471 23.41 1.77 8.54
CA ASP A 471 23.72 3.13 8.08
C ASP A 471 22.55 4.07 8.31
N PHE A 472 22.85 5.28 8.74
CA PHE A 472 21.86 6.34 8.90
C PHE A 472 21.10 6.63 7.59
N ALA A 473 21.74 6.43 6.43
CA ALA A 473 21.14 6.56 5.11
C ALA A 473 19.91 5.64 4.93
N SER A 474 19.88 4.46 5.59
CA SER A 474 18.73 3.54 5.52
C SER A 474 17.44 4.15 6.06
N GLN A 475 17.53 5.08 7.01
CA GLN A 475 16.37 5.75 7.58
C GLN A 475 15.73 6.71 6.57
N PHE A 476 16.54 7.42 5.80
CA PHE A 476 16.04 8.25 4.69
C PHE A 476 15.39 7.41 3.60
N VAL A 477 15.89 6.19 3.35
CA VAL A 477 15.25 5.27 2.40
C VAL A 477 13.85 4.88 2.88
N LEU A 478 13.65 4.58 4.16
CA LEU A 478 12.32 4.27 4.71
C LEU A 478 11.36 5.46 4.59
N ILE A 479 11.85 6.68 4.85
CA ILE A 479 11.07 7.92 4.67
C ILE A 479 10.71 8.12 3.19
N PHE A 480 11.67 7.93 2.30
CA PHE A 480 11.48 8.04 0.85
C PHE A 480 10.43 7.04 0.33
N LEU A 481 10.45 5.79 0.81
CA LEU A 481 9.47 4.76 0.45
C LEU A 481 8.05 5.17 0.84
N ALA A 482 7.86 5.72 2.04
CA ALA A 482 6.56 6.21 2.48
C ALA A 482 6.10 7.40 1.62
N PHE A 483 6.98 8.36 1.35
CA PHE A 483 6.68 9.50 0.48
C PHE A 483 6.29 9.05 -0.93
N THR A 484 7.07 8.17 -1.53
CA THR A 484 6.82 7.66 -2.89
C THR A 484 5.52 6.87 -2.96
N SER A 485 5.18 6.09 -1.92
CA SER A 485 3.90 5.36 -1.87
C SER A 485 2.70 6.31 -1.84
N ILE A 486 2.77 7.42 -1.10
CA ILE A 486 1.72 8.46 -1.09
C ILE A 486 1.58 9.09 -2.48
N TRP A 487 2.69 9.41 -3.10
CA TRP A 487 2.70 10.00 -4.43
C TRP A 487 2.12 9.06 -5.50
N THR A 488 2.52 7.78 -5.47
CA THR A 488 1.94 6.75 -6.34
C THR A 488 0.42 6.64 -6.18
N MET A 489 -0.09 6.61 -4.94
CA MET A 489 -1.53 6.59 -4.67
C MET A 489 -2.25 7.82 -5.22
N GLY A 490 -1.63 9.00 -5.14
CA GLY A 490 -2.15 10.24 -5.73
C GLY A 490 -2.28 10.15 -7.25
N LEU A 491 -1.25 9.63 -7.93
CA LEU A 491 -1.25 9.40 -9.38
C LEU A 491 -2.33 8.39 -9.79
N MET A 492 -2.44 7.27 -9.07
CA MET A 492 -3.49 6.26 -9.31
C MET A 492 -4.89 6.83 -9.15
N GLY A 493 -5.11 7.64 -8.12
CA GLY A 493 -6.39 8.33 -7.91
C GLY A 493 -6.73 9.27 -9.05
N ALA A 494 -5.74 10.00 -9.60
CA ALA A 494 -5.92 10.87 -10.76
C ALA A 494 -6.28 10.08 -12.02
N VAL A 495 -5.51 9.04 -12.36
CA VAL A 495 -5.78 8.17 -13.53
C VAL A 495 -7.20 7.61 -13.45
N ARG A 496 -7.58 7.05 -12.29
CA ARG A 496 -8.91 6.48 -12.08
C ARG A 496 -10.04 7.50 -12.23
N SER A 497 -9.82 8.73 -11.78
CA SER A 497 -10.79 9.81 -11.91
C SER A 497 -10.94 10.29 -13.36
N LEU A 498 -9.81 10.41 -14.06
CA LEU A 498 -9.74 11.00 -15.40
C LEU A 498 -10.11 10.02 -16.51
N VAL A 499 -9.96 8.71 -16.30
CA VAL A 499 -10.29 7.67 -17.31
C VAL A 499 -11.77 7.69 -17.71
N ARG A 500 -12.65 8.23 -16.86
CA ARG A 500 -14.06 8.44 -17.15
C ARG A 500 -14.32 9.56 -18.18
N LYS A 501 -13.26 10.20 -18.68
CA LYS A 501 -13.34 11.31 -19.64
C LYS A 501 -14.20 12.45 -19.08
N PHE A 502 -15.26 12.84 -19.81
CA PHE A 502 -16.20 13.91 -19.44
C PHE A 502 -17.45 13.38 -18.70
N PHE A 503 -17.30 12.29 -17.92
CA PHE A 503 -18.40 11.77 -17.12
C PHE A 503 -18.06 11.76 -15.62
N HIS A 504 -19.04 12.02 -14.79
CA HIS A 504 -19.01 11.68 -13.36
C HIS A 504 -19.18 10.18 -13.16
N THR A 505 -20.15 9.58 -13.86
CA THR A 505 -20.33 8.14 -14.00
C THR A 505 -20.33 7.81 -15.47
N TYR A 506 -19.43 6.96 -15.89
CA TYR A 506 -19.18 6.68 -17.30
C TYR A 506 -20.47 6.31 -18.04
N ASN A 507 -20.74 6.99 -19.16
CA ASN A 507 -21.92 6.84 -20.02
C ASN A 507 -23.30 7.03 -19.35
N LEU A 508 -23.35 7.41 -18.07
CA LEU A 508 -24.61 7.64 -17.33
C LEU A 508 -24.81 9.10 -16.94
N MET A 509 -23.80 9.73 -16.37
CA MET A 509 -23.90 11.08 -15.84
C MET A 509 -22.76 11.93 -16.37
N PRO A 510 -23.00 12.78 -17.36
CA PRO A 510 -21.96 13.65 -17.93
C PRO A 510 -21.50 14.72 -16.93
N ASP A 511 -20.23 15.10 -17.07
CA ASP A 511 -19.61 16.23 -16.37
C ASP A 511 -19.51 17.40 -17.37
N PHE A 512 -20.23 18.46 -17.10
CA PHE A 512 -20.28 19.63 -17.96
C PHE A 512 -19.28 20.73 -17.57
N THR A 513 -18.39 20.45 -16.61
CA THR A 513 -17.35 21.42 -16.25
C THR A 513 -16.29 21.53 -17.35
N ALA A 514 -15.68 22.71 -17.48
CA ALA A 514 -14.66 22.95 -18.51
C ALA A 514 -13.45 22.02 -18.36
N GLU A 515 -13.09 21.64 -17.12
CA GLU A 515 -11.94 20.78 -16.84
C GLU A 515 -12.16 19.33 -17.29
N SER A 516 -13.39 18.88 -17.48
CA SER A 516 -13.66 17.52 -17.96
C SER A 516 -13.23 17.33 -19.41
N PHE A 517 -13.24 18.41 -20.20
CA PHE A 517 -12.87 18.40 -21.61
C PHE A 517 -11.38 18.69 -21.87
N THR A 518 -10.75 19.41 -20.96
CA THR A 518 -9.34 19.84 -21.08
C THR A 518 -8.57 19.60 -19.78
N PRO A 519 -8.33 18.34 -19.36
CA PRO A 519 -7.51 18.09 -18.20
C PRO A 519 -6.07 18.58 -18.47
N THR A 520 -5.65 19.64 -17.80
CA THR A 520 -4.26 20.11 -17.87
C THR A 520 -3.40 19.21 -16.98
N LEU A 521 -2.61 18.36 -17.62
CA LEU A 521 -1.75 17.39 -16.95
C LEU A 521 -0.77 18.04 -15.96
N SER A 522 -0.14 19.15 -16.36
CA SER A 522 0.76 19.91 -15.49
C SER A 522 0.08 20.42 -14.23
N TYR A 523 -1.13 20.94 -14.35
CA TYR A 523 -1.91 21.45 -13.22
C TYR A 523 -2.26 20.33 -12.22
N SER A 524 -2.73 19.20 -12.73
CA SER A 524 -3.02 18.03 -11.89
C SER A 524 -1.76 17.49 -11.20
N ALA A 525 -0.61 17.48 -11.88
CA ALA A 525 0.65 17.05 -11.29
C ALA A 525 1.09 17.97 -10.12
N TRP A 526 0.91 19.27 -10.22
CA TRP A 526 1.16 20.19 -9.11
C TRP A 526 0.26 19.93 -7.91
N TRP A 527 -1.03 19.68 -8.12
CA TRP A 527 -1.95 19.36 -7.04
C TRP A 527 -1.62 18.01 -6.39
N ILE A 528 -1.30 16.98 -7.17
CA ILE A 528 -0.86 15.69 -6.65
C ILE A 528 0.35 15.86 -5.74
N THR A 529 1.35 16.61 -6.20
CA THR A 529 2.56 16.89 -5.42
C THR A 529 2.25 17.67 -4.14
N GLY A 530 1.43 18.72 -4.22
CA GLY A 530 1.02 19.52 -3.08
C GLY A 530 0.29 18.70 -2.00
N ILE A 531 -0.65 17.85 -2.40
CA ILE A 531 -1.39 16.96 -1.49
C ILE A 531 -0.45 15.94 -0.85
N THR A 532 0.48 15.37 -1.62
CA THR A 532 1.48 14.45 -1.11
C THR A 532 2.31 15.10 0.00
N ILE A 533 2.76 16.35 -0.21
CA ILE A 533 3.52 17.10 0.79
C ILE A 533 2.67 17.38 2.04
N VAL A 534 1.41 17.81 1.87
CA VAL A 534 0.50 18.08 3.00
C VAL A 534 0.27 16.81 3.81
N PHE A 535 -0.08 15.71 3.16
CA PHE A 535 -0.31 14.44 3.85
C PHE A 535 0.94 13.97 4.58
N PHE A 536 2.09 14.00 3.93
CA PHE A 536 3.37 13.62 4.53
C PHE A 536 3.68 14.48 5.76
N THR A 537 3.44 15.79 5.67
CA THR A 537 3.64 16.72 6.79
C THR A 537 2.71 16.40 7.97
N VAL A 538 1.42 16.15 7.70
CA VAL A 538 0.43 15.82 8.73
C VAL A 538 0.78 14.50 9.43
N VAL A 539 1.15 13.46 8.68
CA VAL A 539 1.56 12.17 9.25
C VAL A 539 2.84 12.34 10.09
N SER A 540 3.83 13.06 9.57
CA SER A 540 5.07 13.35 10.31
C SER A 540 4.79 14.09 11.61
N PHE A 541 3.93 15.11 11.59
CA PHE A 541 3.51 15.85 12.78
C PHE A 541 2.78 14.94 13.78
N ALA A 542 1.84 14.12 13.30
CA ALA A 542 1.11 13.16 14.13
C ALA A 542 2.07 12.18 14.85
N ILE A 543 3.12 11.72 14.15
CA ILE A 543 4.15 10.86 14.72
C ILE A 543 4.91 11.59 15.83
N VAL A 544 5.43 12.77 15.55
CA VAL A 544 6.21 13.56 16.52
C VAL A 544 5.42 13.87 17.78
N VAL A 545 4.14 14.24 17.64
CA VAL A 545 3.27 14.59 18.78
C VAL A 545 2.84 13.35 19.56
N SER A 546 2.55 12.24 18.86
CA SER A 546 1.93 11.05 19.46
C SER A 546 2.94 10.13 20.14
N LEU A 547 4.15 10.06 19.61
CA LEU A 547 5.17 9.13 20.04
C LEU A 547 6.24 9.79 20.93
N ARG A 548 6.02 11.04 21.38
CA ARG A 548 6.85 11.62 22.45
C ARG A 548 6.96 10.62 23.59
N PRO A 549 8.15 10.46 24.20
CA PRO A 549 8.51 9.23 24.91
C PRO A 549 7.42 8.80 25.88
N LEU A 550 6.80 7.67 25.59
CA LEU A 550 6.14 6.85 26.58
C LEU A 550 7.23 6.51 27.58
N ASP A 551 7.05 6.88 28.85
CA ASP A 551 7.98 6.56 29.94
C ASP A 551 8.59 5.19 29.73
N SER A 552 9.90 5.12 29.70
CA SER A 552 10.75 3.98 29.34
C SER A 552 10.69 2.81 30.35
N LYS A 553 9.49 2.44 30.81
CA LYS A 553 9.26 1.35 31.77
C LYS A 553 9.01 -0.03 31.13
N VAL A 554 9.07 -0.14 29.79
CA VAL A 554 9.04 -1.46 29.16
C VAL A 554 10.47 -1.93 28.95
N PRO A 555 10.94 -2.99 29.62
CA PRO A 555 12.26 -3.55 29.38
C PRO A 555 12.37 -3.96 27.91
N VAL A 556 13.34 -3.41 27.21
CA VAL A 556 13.71 -3.90 25.88
C VAL A 556 14.50 -5.19 26.08
N PRO A 557 14.14 -6.32 25.45
CA PRO A 557 14.92 -7.54 25.54
C PRO A 557 16.36 -7.31 25.06
N ASP A 558 17.33 -7.92 25.75
CA ASP A 558 18.75 -7.85 25.41
C ASP A 558 18.95 -8.12 23.91
N PRO A 559 19.58 -7.21 23.14
CA PRO A 559 19.85 -7.43 21.72
C PRO A 559 20.77 -8.60 21.40
N LYS A 560 21.39 -9.21 22.43
CA LYS A 560 22.24 -10.39 22.32
C LYS A 560 21.48 -11.72 22.43
N VAL A 561 20.18 -11.73 22.71
CA VAL A 561 19.41 -12.97 22.77
C VAL A 561 19.22 -13.48 21.33
N PRO A 562 19.78 -14.66 20.98
CA PRO A 562 19.53 -15.28 19.68
C PRO A 562 18.02 -15.49 19.49
N VAL A 563 17.52 -15.23 18.31
CA VAL A 563 16.15 -15.61 17.94
C VAL A 563 16.03 -17.11 18.17
N PRO A 564 15.09 -17.60 19.02
CA PRO A 564 14.94 -19.03 19.25
C PRO A 564 14.72 -19.74 17.91
N ASP A 565 15.48 -20.82 17.68
CA ASP A 565 15.31 -21.67 16.51
C ASP A 565 13.87 -22.22 16.51
N PRO A 566 13.08 -22.06 15.43
CA PRO A 566 11.73 -22.58 15.36
C PRO A 566 11.64 -24.12 15.49
N LYS A 567 12.78 -24.80 15.57
CA LYS A 567 12.89 -26.26 15.76
C LYS A 567 13.18 -26.70 17.18
N MET A 568 13.41 -25.82 18.15
CA MET A 568 13.50 -26.24 19.54
C MET A 568 12.12 -26.63 20.06
N SER A 569 11.86 -27.91 20.10
CA SER A 569 10.81 -28.57 20.86
C SER A 569 10.77 -28.02 22.29
N VAL A 570 9.56 -27.68 22.74
CA VAL A 570 9.25 -27.36 24.12
C VAL A 570 9.85 -28.44 25.02
N PRO A 571 10.72 -28.13 25.99
CA PRO A 571 11.08 -29.10 27.01
C PRO A 571 9.83 -29.35 27.85
N ASP A 572 9.47 -30.62 28.01
CA ASP A 572 8.46 -31.05 28.97
C ASP A 572 8.80 -30.48 30.36
N SER A 573 8.11 -29.45 30.76
CA SER A 573 8.17 -28.92 32.11
C SER A 573 7.44 -29.89 33.04
N LYS A 574 8.10 -30.94 33.48
CA LYS A 574 7.78 -31.60 34.76
C LYS A 574 8.08 -30.57 35.83
N VAL A 575 7.07 -29.84 36.25
CA VAL A 575 7.08 -29.05 37.48
C VAL A 575 7.22 -30.04 38.63
N ALA A 576 8.42 -30.14 39.20
CA ALA A 576 8.61 -30.79 40.50
C ALA A 576 7.89 -29.92 41.55
N VAL A 577 6.85 -30.46 42.12
CA VAL A 577 6.19 -29.92 43.32
C VAL A 577 7.15 -30.17 44.49
N PRO A 578 7.58 -29.15 45.26
CA PRO A 578 8.28 -29.38 46.51
C PRO A 578 7.26 -29.88 47.53
N GLU A 579 7.45 -31.10 48.04
CA GLU A 579 6.80 -31.59 49.25
C GLU A 579 7.26 -30.77 50.47
N GLY A 580 6.32 -30.30 51.23
CA GLY A 580 6.55 -29.88 52.62
C GLY A 580 6.35 -28.40 52.94
N SER A 581 5.11 -27.98 53.18
CA SER A 581 4.82 -26.91 54.14
C SER A 581 3.45 -27.15 54.82
N PRO A 582 3.36 -27.00 56.15
CA PRO A 582 2.19 -27.47 56.92
C PRO A 582 0.99 -26.54 56.82
N VAL A 583 -0.17 -27.16 56.77
CA VAL A 583 -1.49 -26.52 56.78
C VAL A 583 -1.74 -25.83 58.16
N PRO A 584 -2.13 -24.56 58.22
CA PRO A 584 -2.66 -24.00 59.46
C PRO A 584 -4.13 -24.37 59.64
N ALA A 585 -4.44 -24.86 60.85
CA ALA A 585 -5.75 -25.26 61.29
C ALA A 585 -6.80 -24.13 61.23
N ARG A 586 -8.00 -24.46 60.78
CA ARG A 586 -9.20 -23.67 60.96
C ARG A 586 -9.54 -23.54 62.45
N ALA A 587 -9.61 -22.29 62.93
CA ALA A 587 -10.29 -21.98 64.18
C ALA A 587 -11.72 -21.47 63.85
N LYS A 588 -12.64 -21.89 64.66
CA LYS A 588 -14.11 -21.76 64.65
C LYS A 588 -14.68 -20.38 64.36
#